data_f14e95ecbf2e27844061e987adf676e9
#
_entry.id   f14e95ecbf2e27844061e987adf676e9
#
_cell.length_a   1.000
_cell.length_b   1.000
_cell.length_c   1.000
_cell.angle_alpha   90.00
_cell.angle_beta   90.00
_cell.angle_gamma   90.00
#
_symmetry.space_group_name_H-M   'P 1'
#
loop_
_entity.id
_entity.type
_entity.pdbx_description
1 polymer ?
#
loop_
_entity_poly.entity_id
_entity_poly.type
_entity_poly.pdbx_seq_one_letter_code
_entity_poly.pdbx_strand_id
1 'polypeptide(L)'
;MSEIDKNEPTLLENIRSGYDTFSKGQKRIAGYILDNYVSAAYMTAARLSKETGVSESTVVRFATELGYEGYPEMQSALQGMLKNRLTPVQRINLAAERIGDDILGATLRADIANLKATLAQTDRDNFAAIVDMLLYAKTIYIVGNRSSTSLANFMYFYFSIISDKARLVQNASGSDIFEQLLRIDEGDVLVAISFPRYSRRTVDAMHFARDAGAFSVAITDCEQSPIARLADRVLYAHNEMASF
;
A
#
# COMPACT_ATOMS: atom_id res chain seq x y z
N MET A 1 -15.76 -5.80 14.18
CA MET A 1 -16.41 -5.39 12.93
C MET A 1 -16.80 -3.94 13.12
N SER A 2 -15.83 -3.04 12.93
CA SER A 2 -15.96 -1.61 13.21
C SER A 2 -15.75 -0.80 11.92
N GLU A 3 -16.49 0.25 11.83
CA GLU A 3 -16.80 1.23 10.83
C GLU A 3 -15.63 1.97 10.14
N ILE A 4 -14.62 1.28 9.67
CA ILE A 4 -13.58 1.86 8.82
C ILE A 4 -13.69 1.18 7.46
N ASP A 5 -14.28 1.86 6.50
CA ASP A 5 -14.50 1.59 5.07
C ASP A 5 -15.97 1.43 4.62
N LYS A 6 -16.84 2.32 5.09
CA LYS A 6 -18.23 2.32 4.63
C LYS A 6 -18.68 3.59 3.92
N ASN A 7 -17.79 4.45 3.36
CA ASN A 7 -18.34 5.70 2.82
C ASN A 7 -17.76 6.24 1.50
N GLU A 8 -16.96 5.47 0.75
CA GLU A 8 -16.79 5.77 -0.68
C GLU A 8 -17.19 4.54 -1.48
N PRO A 9 -18.18 4.64 -2.37
CA PRO A 9 -18.56 3.53 -3.22
C PRO A 9 -17.35 3.12 -4.05
N THR A 10 -17.03 1.83 -4.04
CA THR A 10 -15.92 1.31 -4.83
C THR A 10 -16.14 1.58 -6.31
N LEU A 11 -15.07 1.70 -7.12
CA LEU A 11 -15.18 1.87 -8.57
C LEU A 11 -16.17 0.89 -9.21
N LEU A 12 -16.18 -0.38 -8.77
CA LEU A 12 -17.13 -1.38 -9.29
C LEU A 12 -18.58 -1.09 -8.86
N GLU A 13 -18.79 -0.51 -7.70
CA GLU A 13 -20.12 -0.07 -7.24
C GLU A 13 -20.57 1.16 -8.03
N ASN A 14 -19.68 2.11 -8.32
CA ASN A 14 -19.95 3.26 -9.16
C ASN A 14 -20.32 2.81 -10.59
N ILE A 15 -19.58 1.84 -11.15
CA ILE A 15 -19.91 1.28 -12.47
C ILE A 15 -21.27 0.58 -12.47
N ARG A 16 -21.61 -0.16 -11.41
CA ARG A 16 -22.91 -0.83 -11.29
C ARG A 16 -24.07 0.16 -11.16
N SER A 17 -23.91 1.15 -10.28
CA SER A 17 -24.96 2.17 -10.04
C SER A 17 -25.19 3.08 -11.24
N GLY A 18 -24.14 3.40 -12.00
CA GLY A 18 -24.20 4.20 -13.21
C GLY A 18 -24.56 3.44 -14.49
N TYR A 19 -24.69 2.10 -14.43
CA TYR A 19 -24.77 1.25 -15.63
C TYR A 19 -25.91 1.64 -16.59
N ASP A 20 -27.07 2.01 -16.06
CA ASP A 20 -28.24 2.33 -16.88
C ASP A 20 -28.08 3.65 -17.64
N THR A 21 -27.31 4.60 -17.11
CA THR A 21 -27.05 5.91 -17.71
C THR A 21 -25.99 5.87 -18.81
N PHE A 22 -25.18 4.83 -18.88
CA PHE A 22 -24.09 4.71 -19.84
C PHE A 22 -24.56 4.54 -21.26
N SER A 23 -23.85 5.17 -22.20
CA SER A 23 -24.03 4.96 -23.63
C SER A 23 -23.72 3.51 -24.03
N LYS A 24 -24.15 3.09 -25.23
CA LYS A 24 -23.92 1.71 -25.72
C LYS A 24 -22.44 1.30 -25.70
N GLY A 25 -21.52 2.22 -26.00
CA GLY A 25 -20.07 1.96 -25.96
C GLY A 25 -19.56 1.83 -24.53
N GLN A 26 -20.02 2.70 -23.63
CA GLN A 26 -19.65 2.66 -22.23
C GLN A 26 -20.20 1.43 -21.49
N LYS A 27 -21.42 0.98 -21.83
CA LYS A 27 -21.96 -0.29 -21.32
C LYS A 27 -21.11 -1.50 -21.68
N ARG A 28 -20.48 -1.50 -22.87
CA ARG A 28 -19.53 -2.56 -23.25
C ARG A 28 -18.28 -2.53 -22.37
N ILE A 29 -17.72 -1.33 -22.11
CA ILE A 29 -16.56 -1.17 -21.23
C ILE A 29 -16.94 -1.58 -19.81
N ALA A 30 -18.04 -1.07 -19.27
CA ALA A 30 -18.57 -1.38 -17.95
C ALA A 30 -18.79 -2.89 -17.76
N GLY A 31 -19.48 -3.55 -18.70
CA GLY A 31 -19.70 -5.00 -18.67
C GLY A 31 -18.39 -5.77 -18.66
N TYR A 32 -17.47 -5.42 -19.55
CA TYR A 32 -16.15 -6.08 -19.59
C TYR A 32 -15.38 -5.92 -18.27
N ILE A 33 -15.35 -4.70 -17.71
CA ILE A 33 -14.68 -4.45 -16.43
C ILE A 33 -15.35 -5.24 -15.31
N LEU A 34 -16.68 -5.28 -15.23
CA LEU A 34 -17.39 -6.02 -14.19
C LEU A 34 -17.15 -7.53 -14.25
N ASP A 35 -17.05 -8.10 -15.46
CA ASP A 35 -16.84 -9.52 -15.67
C ASP A 35 -15.35 -9.91 -15.57
N ASN A 36 -14.43 -8.97 -15.92
CA ASN A 36 -13.01 -9.23 -16.06
C ASN A 36 -12.15 -8.19 -15.32
N TYR A 37 -12.61 -7.70 -14.17
CA TYR A 37 -12.00 -6.57 -13.46
C TYR A 37 -10.51 -6.78 -13.14
N VAL A 38 -10.10 -8.02 -12.92
CA VAL A 38 -8.71 -8.39 -12.65
C VAL A 38 -7.84 -8.13 -13.88
N SER A 39 -8.23 -8.61 -15.05
CA SER A 39 -7.50 -8.39 -16.30
C SER A 39 -7.58 -6.92 -16.75
N ALA A 40 -8.76 -6.31 -16.62
CA ALA A 40 -9.01 -4.92 -17.00
C ALA A 40 -8.10 -3.93 -16.25
N ALA A 41 -7.83 -4.18 -14.96
CA ALA A 41 -6.94 -3.34 -14.15
C ALA A 41 -5.52 -3.21 -14.71
N TYR A 42 -5.12 -4.14 -15.54
CA TYR A 42 -3.76 -4.18 -16.09
C TYR A 42 -3.70 -3.97 -17.61
N MET A 43 -4.83 -3.66 -18.24
CA MET A 43 -4.90 -3.35 -19.67
C MET A 43 -4.59 -1.88 -19.92
N THR A 44 -3.89 -1.58 -21.02
CA THR A 44 -3.82 -0.21 -21.55
C THR A 44 -5.17 0.20 -22.11
N ALA A 45 -5.43 1.51 -22.24
CA ALA A 45 -6.65 2.01 -22.88
C ALA A 45 -6.83 1.43 -24.30
N ALA A 46 -5.74 1.32 -25.06
CA ALA A 46 -5.71 0.72 -26.38
C ALA A 46 -6.12 -0.78 -26.35
N ARG A 47 -5.65 -1.55 -25.38
CA ARG A 47 -6.02 -2.96 -25.24
C ARG A 47 -7.48 -3.12 -24.81
N LEU A 48 -7.93 -2.33 -23.84
CA LEU A 48 -9.32 -2.36 -23.39
C LEU A 48 -10.29 -1.94 -24.51
N SER A 49 -9.92 -0.94 -25.32
CA SER A 49 -10.70 -0.52 -26.49
C SER A 49 -10.86 -1.65 -27.50
N LYS A 50 -9.80 -2.41 -27.76
CA LYS A 50 -9.82 -3.58 -28.67
C LYS A 50 -10.70 -4.71 -28.13
N GLU A 51 -10.57 -5.06 -26.85
CA GLU A 51 -11.36 -6.13 -26.20
C GLU A 51 -12.86 -5.78 -26.16
N THR A 52 -13.19 -4.50 -25.97
CA THR A 52 -14.58 -4.05 -25.86
C THR A 52 -15.19 -3.59 -27.20
N GLY A 53 -14.39 -3.50 -28.26
CA GLY A 53 -14.84 -3.07 -29.60
C GLY A 53 -15.31 -1.62 -29.63
N VAL A 54 -14.66 -0.74 -28.88
CA VAL A 54 -14.90 0.72 -28.84
C VAL A 54 -13.63 1.48 -29.23
N SER A 55 -13.71 2.80 -29.43
CA SER A 55 -12.51 3.62 -29.63
C SER A 55 -11.78 3.89 -28.31
N GLU A 56 -10.48 4.11 -28.37
CA GLU A 56 -9.67 4.48 -27.20
C GLU A 56 -10.16 5.77 -26.55
N SER A 57 -10.62 6.74 -27.34
CA SER A 57 -11.25 7.97 -26.86
C SER A 57 -12.53 7.71 -26.06
N THR A 58 -13.27 6.63 -26.36
CA THR A 58 -14.44 6.21 -25.58
C THR A 58 -14.02 5.65 -24.22
N VAL A 59 -12.90 4.93 -24.15
CA VAL A 59 -12.34 4.42 -22.90
C VAL A 59 -11.90 5.57 -21.99
N VAL A 60 -11.21 6.58 -22.55
CA VAL A 60 -10.79 7.77 -21.77
C VAL A 60 -12.01 8.53 -21.26
N ARG A 61 -13.01 8.79 -22.11
CA ARG A 61 -14.25 9.49 -21.68
C ARG A 61 -15.04 8.70 -20.64
N PHE A 62 -15.03 7.38 -20.69
CA PHE A 62 -15.65 6.55 -19.65
C PHE A 62 -14.99 6.75 -18.28
N ALA A 63 -13.65 6.83 -18.24
CA ALA A 63 -12.95 7.13 -17.01
C ALA A 63 -13.30 8.54 -16.46
N THR A 64 -13.38 9.53 -17.35
CA THR A 64 -13.75 10.91 -16.95
C THR A 64 -15.19 11.00 -16.42
N GLU A 65 -16.11 10.24 -16.99
CA GLU A 65 -17.51 10.20 -16.54
C GLU A 65 -17.67 9.53 -15.16
N LEU A 66 -16.74 8.63 -14.82
CA LEU A 66 -16.66 8.04 -13.48
C LEU A 66 -15.95 8.95 -12.45
N GLY A 67 -15.53 10.17 -12.85
CA GLY A 67 -14.92 11.16 -11.96
C GLY A 67 -13.40 11.15 -11.91
N TYR A 68 -12.75 10.38 -12.78
CA TYR A 68 -11.28 10.34 -12.86
C TYR A 68 -10.74 11.36 -13.88
N GLU A 69 -9.54 11.87 -13.68
CA GLU A 69 -8.87 12.77 -14.64
C GLU A 69 -8.62 12.08 -16.00
N GLY A 70 -8.55 10.75 -16.01
CA GLY A 70 -8.38 9.95 -17.21
C GLY A 70 -8.24 8.46 -16.93
N TYR A 71 -7.99 7.69 -18.00
CA TYR A 71 -7.87 6.24 -17.88
C TYR A 71 -6.75 5.77 -16.94
N PRO A 72 -5.54 6.39 -16.90
CA PRO A 72 -4.49 5.96 -15.99
C PRO A 72 -4.88 6.03 -14.51
N GLU A 73 -5.61 7.07 -14.11
CA GLU A 73 -6.08 7.23 -12.75
C GLU A 73 -7.17 6.20 -12.40
N MET A 74 -8.16 6.01 -13.28
CA MET A 74 -9.17 4.96 -13.13
C MET A 74 -8.51 3.57 -13.03
N GLN A 75 -7.49 3.31 -13.85
CA GLN A 75 -6.73 2.07 -13.82
C GLN A 75 -6.02 1.88 -12.49
N SER A 76 -5.39 2.92 -11.97
CA SER A 76 -4.73 2.90 -10.66
C SER A 76 -5.71 2.62 -9.52
N ALA A 77 -6.90 3.22 -9.57
CA ALA A 77 -7.98 2.95 -8.61
C ALA A 77 -8.44 1.48 -8.68
N LEU A 78 -8.61 0.93 -9.89
CA LEU A 78 -8.96 -0.47 -10.08
C LEU A 78 -7.88 -1.42 -9.57
N GLN A 79 -6.60 -1.09 -9.79
CA GLN A 79 -5.45 -1.84 -9.26
C GLN A 79 -5.40 -1.77 -7.73
N GLY A 80 -5.65 -0.60 -7.15
CA GLY A 80 -5.70 -0.41 -5.70
C GLY A 80 -6.76 -1.29 -5.02
N MET A 81 -7.95 -1.39 -5.62
CA MET A 81 -9.01 -2.29 -5.15
C MET A 81 -8.59 -3.76 -5.18
N LEU A 82 -7.82 -4.14 -6.20
CA LEU A 82 -7.40 -5.53 -6.39
C LEU A 82 -6.29 -5.96 -5.43
N LYS A 83 -5.40 -5.04 -5.06
CA LYS A 83 -4.28 -5.33 -4.14
C LYS A 83 -4.74 -6.07 -2.88
N ASN A 84 -5.96 -5.81 -2.42
CA ASN A 84 -6.53 -6.39 -1.20
C ASN A 84 -7.46 -7.60 -1.43
N ARG A 85 -7.90 -7.88 -2.66
CA ARG A 85 -8.92 -8.91 -2.96
C ARG A 85 -8.38 -10.13 -3.74
N LEU A 86 -7.23 -10.02 -4.40
CA LEU A 86 -6.67 -11.13 -5.18
C LEU A 86 -6.09 -12.23 -4.26
N THR A 87 -6.42 -13.47 -4.61
CA THR A 87 -5.73 -14.63 -4.03
C THR A 87 -4.27 -14.66 -4.48
N PRO A 88 -3.35 -15.32 -3.73
CA PRO A 88 -1.95 -15.48 -4.15
C PRO A 88 -1.82 -16.08 -5.56
N VAL A 89 -2.64 -17.07 -5.90
CA VAL A 89 -2.63 -17.73 -7.22
C VAL A 89 -3.03 -16.77 -8.33
N GLN A 90 -4.07 -15.97 -8.14
CA GLN A 90 -4.48 -14.97 -9.13
C GLN A 90 -3.38 -13.92 -9.38
N ARG A 91 -2.67 -13.52 -8.33
CA ARG A 91 -1.52 -12.60 -8.45
C ARG A 91 -0.37 -13.19 -9.23
N ILE A 92 -0.02 -14.45 -8.95
CA ILE A 92 1.03 -15.18 -9.68
C ILE A 92 0.69 -15.27 -11.17
N ASN A 93 -0.54 -15.63 -11.52
CA ASN A 93 -0.96 -15.73 -12.90
C ASN A 93 -0.89 -14.38 -13.64
N LEU A 94 -1.34 -13.30 -13.00
CA LEU A 94 -1.24 -11.94 -13.55
C LEU A 94 0.21 -11.49 -13.74
N ALA A 95 1.08 -11.81 -12.78
CA ALA A 95 2.51 -11.54 -12.89
C ALA A 95 3.13 -12.30 -14.05
N ALA A 96 2.80 -13.59 -14.21
CA ALA A 96 3.30 -14.41 -15.31
C ALA A 96 2.90 -13.86 -16.70
N GLU A 97 1.65 -13.41 -16.85
CA GLU A 97 1.19 -12.79 -18.11
C GLU A 97 1.92 -11.46 -18.44
N ARG A 98 2.36 -10.72 -17.42
CA ARG A 98 3.08 -9.43 -17.58
C ARG A 98 4.55 -9.59 -17.84
N ILE A 99 5.18 -10.57 -17.22
CA ILE A 99 6.64 -10.73 -17.15
C ILE A 99 7.15 -11.43 -18.41
N GLY A 100 6.34 -12.27 -19.07
CA GLY A 100 6.78 -13.08 -20.22
C GLY A 100 7.95 -14.01 -19.84
N ASP A 101 8.80 -14.32 -20.79
CA ASP A 101 9.90 -15.30 -20.62
C ASP A 101 11.11 -14.76 -19.84
N ASP A 102 11.32 -13.43 -19.79
CA ASP A 102 12.42 -12.78 -19.07
C ASP A 102 12.02 -12.37 -17.64
N ILE A 103 11.72 -13.34 -16.79
CA ILE A 103 11.29 -13.13 -15.41
C ILE A 103 12.34 -12.35 -14.61
N LEU A 104 13.60 -12.75 -14.71
CA LEU A 104 14.70 -12.12 -13.97
C LEU A 104 14.88 -10.65 -14.36
N GLY A 105 14.98 -10.39 -15.67
CA GLY A 105 15.17 -9.01 -16.15
C GLY A 105 13.96 -8.12 -15.86
N ALA A 106 12.74 -8.64 -15.97
CA ALA A 106 11.53 -7.89 -15.63
C ALA A 106 11.47 -7.54 -14.14
N THR A 107 11.80 -8.48 -13.25
CA THR A 107 11.85 -8.25 -11.79
C THR A 107 12.89 -7.18 -11.46
N LEU A 108 14.11 -7.30 -11.96
CA LEU A 108 15.18 -6.33 -11.69
C LEU A 108 14.82 -4.93 -12.22
N ARG A 109 14.20 -4.84 -13.39
CA ARG A 109 13.72 -3.54 -13.93
C ARG A 109 12.63 -2.93 -13.05
N ALA A 110 11.71 -3.73 -12.53
CA ALA A 110 10.69 -3.27 -11.60
C ALA A 110 11.30 -2.75 -10.30
N ASP A 111 12.26 -3.47 -9.72
CA ASP A 111 12.98 -3.04 -8.52
C ASP A 111 13.75 -1.73 -8.74
N ILE A 112 14.41 -1.58 -9.89
CA ILE A 112 15.08 -0.32 -10.28
C ILE A 112 14.05 0.82 -10.39
N ALA A 113 12.89 0.57 -10.96
CA ALA A 113 11.82 1.56 -11.06
C ALA A 113 11.29 1.98 -9.68
N ASN A 114 11.05 1.01 -8.78
CA ASN A 114 10.65 1.26 -7.40
C ASN A 114 11.68 2.10 -6.64
N LEU A 115 12.96 1.78 -6.76
CA LEU A 115 14.03 2.56 -6.12
C LEU A 115 14.11 3.99 -6.66
N LYS A 116 13.97 4.19 -7.98
CA LYS A 116 13.94 5.53 -8.59
C LYS A 116 12.74 6.33 -8.13
N ALA A 117 11.55 5.72 -8.07
CA ALA A 117 10.34 6.37 -7.58
C ALA A 117 10.48 6.75 -6.09
N THR A 118 10.99 5.85 -5.25
CA THR A 118 11.29 6.14 -3.84
C THR A 118 12.25 7.33 -3.71
N LEU A 119 13.35 7.33 -4.46
CA LEU A 119 14.33 8.42 -4.43
C LEU A 119 13.71 9.77 -4.83
N ALA A 120 12.84 9.76 -5.86
CA ALA A 120 12.17 10.98 -6.35
C ALA A 120 11.15 11.55 -5.35
N GLN A 121 10.52 10.68 -4.54
CA GLN A 121 9.52 11.07 -3.55
C GLN A 121 10.12 11.35 -2.16
N THR A 122 11.39 10.98 -1.92
CA THR A 122 12.00 11.15 -0.61
C THR A 122 12.22 12.63 -0.30
N ASP A 123 11.51 13.12 0.71
CA ASP A 123 11.75 14.41 1.33
C ASP A 123 12.94 14.28 2.29
N ARG A 124 14.03 14.99 1.96
CA ARG A 124 15.30 14.93 2.71
C ARG A 124 15.20 15.60 4.07
N ASP A 125 14.41 16.66 4.20
CA ASP A 125 14.23 17.37 5.45
C ASP A 125 13.39 16.54 6.42
N ASN A 126 12.34 15.89 5.91
CA ASN A 126 11.57 14.92 6.69
C ASN A 126 12.43 13.71 7.11
N PHE A 127 13.30 13.20 6.23
CA PHE A 127 14.23 12.13 6.59
C PHE A 127 15.19 12.56 7.71
N ALA A 128 15.78 13.75 7.62
CA ALA A 128 16.66 14.29 8.66
C ALA A 128 15.92 14.45 10.00
N ALA A 129 14.69 14.98 9.98
CA ALA A 129 13.86 15.09 11.17
C ALA A 129 13.55 13.75 11.83
N ILE A 130 13.31 12.69 11.04
CA ILE A 130 13.12 11.32 11.55
C ILE A 130 14.41 10.81 12.19
N VAL A 131 15.57 11.04 11.58
CA VAL A 131 16.86 10.65 12.15
C VAL A 131 17.06 11.32 13.50
N ASP A 132 16.79 12.62 13.61
CA ASP A 132 16.89 13.37 14.87
C ASP A 132 15.92 12.81 15.92
N MET A 133 14.66 12.53 15.56
CA MET A 133 13.70 11.90 16.46
C MET A 133 14.23 10.58 17.03
N LEU A 134 14.81 9.73 16.19
CA LEU A 134 15.38 8.44 16.61
C LEU A 134 16.62 8.61 17.50
N LEU A 135 17.48 9.58 17.21
CA LEU A 135 18.68 9.86 18.00
C LEU A 135 18.33 10.35 19.41
N TYR A 136 17.31 11.19 19.54
CA TYR A 136 16.89 11.79 20.83
C TYR A 136 15.85 10.95 21.59
N ALA A 137 15.29 9.91 20.98
CA ALA A 137 14.35 9.01 21.63
C ALA A 137 14.92 8.40 22.90
N LYS A 138 14.10 8.24 23.95
CA LYS A 138 14.44 7.45 25.14
C LYS A 138 14.52 5.97 24.76
N THR A 139 13.48 5.46 24.12
CA THR A 139 13.38 4.09 23.61
C THR A 139 12.83 4.12 22.17
N ILE A 140 13.31 3.23 21.33
CA ILE A 140 12.83 3.04 19.95
C ILE A 140 12.14 1.69 19.86
N TYR A 141 10.83 1.69 19.80
CA TYR A 141 10.04 0.49 19.58
C TYR A 141 9.89 0.24 18.07
N ILE A 142 10.22 -0.94 17.59
CA ILE A 142 10.16 -1.29 16.18
C ILE A 142 9.14 -2.41 16.01
N VAL A 143 8.08 -2.16 15.22
CA VAL A 143 7.01 -3.11 14.98
C VAL A 143 6.80 -3.37 13.50
N GLY A 144 6.69 -4.63 13.14
CA GLY A 144 6.30 -5.09 11.82
C GLY A 144 5.67 -6.47 11.92
N ASN A 145 4.56 -6.67 11.22
CA ASN A 145 3.83 -7.93 11.27
C ASN A 145 3.81 -8.62 9.90
N ARG A 146 3.65 -9.95 9.88
CA ARG A 146 3.65 -10.79 8.66
C ARG A 146 4.99 -10.64 7.91
N SER A 147 4.97 -10.29 6.62
CA SER A 147 6.19 -10.08 5.82
C SER A 147 7.06 -8.94 6.35
N SER A 148 6.46 -7.91 6.94
CA SER A 148 7.20 -6.79 7.54
C SER A 148 7.94 -7.17 8.82
N THR A 149 7.67 -8.34 9.42
CA THR A 149 8.43 -8.85 10.57
C THR A 149 9.91 -8.99 10.23
N SER A 150 10.26 -9.45 9.03
CA SER A 150 11.66 -9.57 8.60
C SER A 150 12.35 -8.21 8.51
N LEU A 151 11.64 -7.17 8.03
CA LEU A 151 12.17 -5.81 7.96
C LEU A 151 12.35 -5.20 9.36
N ALA A 152 11.40 -5.42 10.26
CA ALA A 152 11.49 -4.98 11.66
C ALA A 152 12.67 -5.64 12.38
N ASN A 153 12.87 -6.96 12.18
CA ASN A 153 14.03 -7.67 12.73
C ASN A 153 15.35 -7.15 12.16
N PHE A 154 15.42 -6.91 10.85
CA PHE A 154 16.59 -6.34 10.19
C PHE A 154 16.93 -4.96 10.77
N MET A 155 15.96 -4.08 10.86
CA MET A 155 16.14 -2.75 11.45
C MET A 155 16.58 -2.84 12.91
N TYR A 156 15.89 -3.66 13.71
CA TYR A 156 16.26 -3.87 15.12
C TYR A 156 17.69 -4.38 15.27
N PHE A 157 18.12 -5.35 14.45
CA PHE A 157 19.47 -5.88 14.51
C PHE A 157 20.52 -4.77 14.37
N TYR A 158 20.41 -3.93 13.35
CA TYR A 158 21.37 -2.84 13.15
C TYR A 158 21.28 -1.76 14.21
N PHE A 159 20.08 -1.42 14.65
CA PHE A 159 19.91 -0.45 15.74
C PHE A 159 20.47 -0.95 17.06
N SER A 160 20.35 -2.23 17.37
CA SER A 160 20.90 -2.81 18.59
C SER A 160 22.42 -2.85 18.64
N ILE A 161 23.09 -2.79 17.47
CA ILE A 161 24.57 -2.67 17.41
C ILE A 161 25.04 -1.28 17.82
N ILE A 162 24.28 -0.25 17.47
CA ILE A 162 24.67 1.15 17.66
C ILE A 162 24.04 1.79 18.89
N SER A 163 23.00 1.19 19.46
CA SER A 163 22.26 1.73 20.60
C SER A 163 21.54 0.64 21.38
N ASP A 164 21.52 0.78 22.71
CA ASP A 164 20.75 -0.07 23.64
C ASP A 164 19.27 0.33 23.76
N LYS A 165 18.87 1.42 23.09
CA LYS A 165 17.50 1.96 23.13
C LYS A 165 16.49 1.17 22.29
N ALA A 166 16.94 0.38 21.32
CA ALA A 166 16.04 -0.36 20.44
C ALA A 166 15.30 -1.50 21.15
N ARG A 167 14.02 -1.63 20.87
CA ARG A 167 13.15 -2.72 21.35
C ARG A 167 12.34 -3.24 20.17
N LEU A 168 12.46 -4.53 19.91
CA LEU A 168 11.67 -5.19 18.87
C LEU A 168 10.35 -5.67 19.45
N VAL A 169 9.25 -5.20 18.87
CA VAL A 169 7.88 -5.60 19.23
C VAL A 169 7.43 -6.69 18.28
N GLN A 170 7.32 -7.91 18.77
CA GLN A 170 6.98 -9.08 17.99
C GLN A 170 5.77 -9.82 18.57
N ASN A 171 5.04 -10.49 17.67
CA ASN A 171 4.06 -11.46 18.07
C ASN A 171 4.76 -12.82 18.36
N ALA A 172 5.58 -12.84 19.42
CA ALA A 172 6.21 -14.06 19.87
C ALA A 172 5.19 -14.95 20.63
N SER A 173 5.42 -16.26 20.60
CA SER A 173 4.55 -17.24 21.25
C SER A 173 4.29 -16.86 22.72
N GLY A 174 3.09 -16.33 22.99
CA GLY A 174 2.59 -16.07 24.33
C GLY A 174 2.61 -14.63 24.84
N SER A 175 3.25 -13.66 24.16
CA SER A 175 3.12 -12.26 24.54
C SER A 175 2.34 -11.45 23.53
N ASP A 176 1.40 -10.64 24.00
CA ASP A 176 0.68 -9.70 23.16
C ASP A 176 1.59 -8.51 22.83
N ILE A 177 1.40 -7.92 21.63
CA ILE A 177 2.06 -6.68 21.21
C ILE A 177 1.84 -5.58 22.25
N PHE A 178 0.64 -5.51 22.84
CA PHE A 178 0.29 -4.51 23.84
C PHE A 178 1.08 -4.68 25.15
N GLU A 179 1.34 -5.91 25.58
CA GLU A 179 2.18 -6.16 26.77
C GLU A 179 3.60 -5.60 26.58
N GLN A 180 4.13 -5.68 25.36
CA GLN A 180 5.46 -5.16 25.04
C GLN A 180 5.50 -3.63 24.94
N LEU A 181 4.35 -3.01 24.65
CA LEU A 181 4.18 -1.56 24.56
C LEU A 181 3.69 -0.90 25.86
N LEU A 182 3.41 -1.67 26.94
CA LEU A 182 2.87 -1.13 28.19
C LEU A 182 3.69 -0.01 28.82
N ARG A 183 4.98 0.05 28.50
CA ARG A 183 5.91 1.07 29.04
C ARG A 183 6.22 2.20 28.08
N ILE A 184 5.57 2.21 26.90
CA ILE A 184 5.77 3.28 25.93
C ILE A 184 5.16 4.57 26.48
N ASP A 185 5.92 5.66 26.43
CA ASP A 185 5.50 6.95 26.95
C ASP A 185 6.02 8.13 26.10
N GLU A 186 5.78 9.34 26.58
CA GLU A 186 6.31 10.57 26.01
C GLU A 186 7.85 10.56 25.96
N GLY A 187 8.41 10.84 24.79
CA GLY A 187 9.86 10.79 24.52
C GLY A 187 10.33 9.47 23.94
N ASP A 188 9.46 8.46 23.83
CA ASP A 188 9.70 7.25 23.05
C ASP A 188 9.28 7.44 21.59
N VAL A 189 9.80 6.59 20.72
CA VAL A 189 9.43 6.55 19.29
C VAL A 189 8.99 5.15 18.91
N LEU A 190 7.80 5.03 18.29
CA LEU A 190 7.35 3.81 17.63
C LEU A 190 7.66 3.89 16.15
N VAL A 191 8.49 2.99 15.62
CA VAL A 191 8.69 2.77 14.19
C VAL A 191 7.81 1.62 13.74
N ALA A 192 6.80 1.91 12.93
CA ALA A 192 5.86 0.94 12.40
C ALA A 192 6.12 0.65 10.92
N ILE A 193 6.33 -0.61 10.56
CA ILE A 193 6.61 -1.05 9.19
C ILE A 193 5.43 -1.87 8.70
N SER A 194 4.74 -1.41 7.65
CA SER A 194 3.62 -2.13 7.06
C SER A 194 3.43 -1.77 5.59
N PHE A 195 3.27 -2.80 4.77
CA PHE A 195 3.06 -2.72 3.32
C PHE A 195 1.72 -3.35 2.92
N PRO A 196 1.28 -3.31 1.68
CA PRO A 196 -0.02 -3.81 1.22
C PRO A 196 -0.42 -5.15 1.83
N ARG A 197 -1.70 -5.30 2.17
CA ARG A 197 -2.32 -6.21 3.14
C ARG A 197 -1.98 -5.83 4.57
N TYR A 198 -1.94 -4.51 4.79
CA TYR A 198 -1.61 -3.89 6.07
C TYR A 198 -2.13 -4.66 7.28
N SER A 199 -1.27 -4.85 8.28
CA SER A 199 -1.63 -5.58 9.48
C SER A 199 -2.43 -4.70 10.43
N ARG A 200 -3.63 -5.14 10.80
CA ARG A 200 -4.43 -4.46 11.83
C ARG A 200 -3.67 -4.31 13.15
N ARG A 201 -2.89 -5.32 13.54
CA ARG A 201 -2.07 -5.25 14.77
C ARG A 201 -1.04 -4.13 14.73
N THR A 202 -0.46 -3.83 13.55
CA THR A 202 0.47 -2.69 13.41
C THR A 202 -0.29 -1.37 13.56
N VAL A 203 -1.50 -1.27 13.02
CA VAL A 203 -2.38 -0.11 13.18
C VAL A 203 -2.77 0.08 14.65
N ASP A 204 -3.18 -1.00 15.32
CA ASP A 204 -3.58 -0.99 16.73
C ASP A 204 -2.38 -0.58 17.63
N ALA A 205 -1.15 -1.04 17.32
CA ALA A 205 0.07 -0.62 18.02
C ALA A 205 0.33 0.88 17.86
N MET A 206 0.08 1.45 16.69
CA MET A 206 0.23 2.89 16.46
C MET A 206 -0.81 3.72 17.23
N HIS A 207 -2.05 3.25 17.29
CA HIS A 207 -3.07 3.90 18.14
C HIS A 207 -2.63 3.89 19.60
N PHE A 208 -2.16 2.74 20.10
CA PHE A 208 -1.70 2.61 21.48
C PHE A 208 -0.53 3.55 21.78
N ALA A 209 0.46 3.63 20.92
CA ALA A 209 1.61 4.51 21.10
C ALA A 209 1.21 6.00 21.09
N ARG A 210 0.32 6.39 20.17
CA ARG A 210 -0.21 7.76 20.12
C ARG A 210 -0.99 8.12 21.39
N ASP A 211 -1.83 7.21 21.87
CA ASP A 211 -2.62 7.44 23.09
C ASP A 211 -1.73 7.54 24.35
N ALA A 212 -0.53 6.93 24.31
CA ALA A 212 0.50 7.04 25.33
C ALA A 212 1.41 8.31 25.18
N GLY A 213 1.20 9.12 24.14
CA GLY A 213 1.96 10.34 23.88
C GLY A 213 3.32 10.11 23.20
N ALA A 214 3.63 8.89 22.75
CA ALA A 214 4.86 8.59 22.03
C ALA A 214 4.80 9.10 20.59
N PHE A 215 5.95 9.49 20.04
CA PHE A 215 6.07 9.82 18.63
C PHE A 215 6.01 8.56 17.76
N SER A 216 5.52 8.72 16.55
CA SER A 216 5.36 7.61 15.61
C SER A 216 5.95 7.90 14.24
N VAL A 217 6.69 6.92 13.71
CA VAL A 217 7.25 6.91 12.36
C VAL A 217 6.68 5.73 11.61
N ALA A 218 6.05 5.97 10.47
CA ALA A 218 5.59 4.91 9.57
C ALA A 218 6.57 4.71 8.42
N ILE A 219 6.86 3.44 8.09
CA ILE A 219 7.54 3.04 6.85
C ILE A 219 6.53 2.23 6.04
N THR A 220 6.10 2.78 4.89
CA THR A 220 5.01 2.22 4.09
C THR A 220 5.13 2.59 2.62
N ASP A 221 4.18 2.17 1.78
CA ASP A 221 4.23 2.35 0.32
C ASP A 221 3.55 3.63 -0.19
N CYS A 222 2.52 4.12 0.48
CA CYS A 222 1.73 5.26 -0.01
C CYS A 222 1.00 6.02 1.11
N GLU A 223 0.50 7.21 0.78
CA GLU A 223 -0.25 8.09 1.69
C GLU A 223 -1.59 7.48 2.16
N GLN A 224 -2.19 6.62 1.32
CA GLN A 224 -3.45 5.93 1.65
C GLN A 224 -3.26 4.80 2.66
N SER A 225 -2.02 4.43 2.96
CA SER A 225 -1.72 3.43 3.99
C SER A 225 -2.35 3.80 5.33
N PRO A 226 -2.99 2.86 6.03
CA PRO A 226 -3.58 3.11 7.35
C PRO A 226 -2.58 3.65 8.37
N ILE A 227 -1.32 3.20 8.30
CA ILE A 227 -0.28 3.66 9.23
C ILE A 227 0.27 5.04 8.85
N ALA A 228 0.26 5.42 7.56
CA ALA A 228 0.69 6.75 7.15
C ALA A 228 -0.21 7.85 7.71
N ARG A 229 -1.52 7.60 7.77
CA ARG A 229 -2.51 8.55 8.29
C ARG A 229 -2.43 8.74 9.81
N LEU A 230 -1.78 7.84 10.52
CA LEU A 230 -1.67 7.85 11.98
C LEU A 230 -0.32 8.38 12.47
N ALA A 231 0.70 8.32 11.64
CA ALA A 231 2.07 8.65 12.00
C ALA A 231 2.33 10.15 12.03
N ASP A 232 3.21 10.58 12.94
CA ASP A 232 3.72 11.94 12.99
C ASP A 232 4.67 12.22 11.84
N ARG A 233 5.41 11.18 11.40
CA ARG A 233 6.31 11.21 10.24
C ARG A 233 6.22 9.93 9.43
N VAL A 234 6.40 10.05 8.12
CA VAL A 234 6.30 8.90 7.20
C VAL A 234 7.50 8.84 6.27
N LEU A 235 8.03 7.64 6.09
CA LEU A 235 8.96 7.32 5.01
C LEU A 235 8.23 6.42 4.00
N TYR A 236 8.17 6.89 2.77
CA TYR A 236 7.57 6.12 1.69
C TYR A 236 8.64 5.29 0.97
N ALA A 237 8.40 4.00 0.86
CA ALA A 237 9.16 3.09 0.02
C ALA A 237 8.24 2.56 -1.08
N HIS A 238 8.41 3.11 -2.28
CA HIS A 238 7.56 2.71 -3.40
C HIS A 238 7.72 1.22 -3.68
N ASN A 239 6.61 0.52 -3.72
CA ASN A 239 6.58 -0.93 -3.85
C ASN A 239 5.44 -1.37 -4.77
N GLU A 240 5.71 -1.39 -6.07
CA GLU A 240 4.86 -2.10 -7.01
C GLU A 240 5.21 -3.58 -6.97
N MET A 241 4.57 -4.32 -6.07
CA MET A 241 4.73 -5.77 -6.04
C MET A 241 4.02 -6.40 -7.23
N ALA A 242 4.79 -6.93 -8.16
CA ALA A 242 4.26 -7.61 -9.33
C ALA A 242 3.57 -8.95 -8.99
N SER A 243 3.84 -9.57 -7.84
CA SER A 243 3.47 -10.98 -7.66
C SER A 243 3.00 -11.44 -6.28
N PHE A 244 3.18 -10.73 -5.18
CA PHE A 244 2.82 -11.29 -3.86
C PHE A 244 1.91 -10.43 -3.02
#